data_f24cf0d8f3cacf6fde911242779e8d30
#
_entry.id   f24cf0d8f3cacf6fde911242779e8d30
#
_cell.length_a   1.000
_cell.length_b   1.000
_cell.length_c   1.000
_cell.angle_alpha   90.00
_cell.angle_beta   90.00
_cell.angle_gamma   90.00
#
_symmetry.space_group_name_H-M   'P 1'
#
loop_
_entity.id
_entity.type
_entity.pdbx_description
1 polymer ?
#
loop_
_entity_poly.entity_id
_entity_poly.type
_entity_poly.pdbx_seq_one_letter_code
_entity_poly.pdbx_strand_id
1 'polypeptide(L)'
;MADDVTNLLGLYAGLILLNTLISGFMWWAHRGIMNRDLLVMWACMLLAFIAQGVMSGVAPDHHLLTVLGFSTLWFANVGYARLVTRLLGLDVPFKSSAVVMLVMLACSVGAWLAELPFTAVAMPAAIGVVFPAVVSAGGALWSHWGQLTITGRAMMMSCLAITVHELDYPFFRHLPEYDAMGFTIAIIVVFALSIFAPAVVLEAITRQQATTAAEMDVARQIQLRVLPDARELALVNDLEMQGYMSPADEVGGDYYDVCTTGTTSWLLIGDVTGHGLSSGLVMMMAQSVIASILQTRSDIGPAELTFLANKVLFRNLSRLGDMRSMTIVALRKDPGTQRYTYSGNHDHVYVYRSGTREVEALLVDQVPHDLGFLDEFPQSEYAECSFELGPRDLLLLATDGVTEAAKDGHYSQGMFDAERLKSLMTVMGDRPLIDIRDRLLSDLEAFTAGVYHDDVTFVLARPMGATA
;
A
#
# COMPACT_ATOMS: atom_id res chain seq x y z
N MET A 1 46.30 -19.48 -24.61
CA MET A 1 45.66 -18.21 -25.12
C MET A 1 44.30 -18.46 -25.73
N ALA A 2 44.09 -19.28 -26.76
CA ALA A 2 42.75 -19.53 -27.31
C ALA A 2 41.78 -20.16 -26.29
N ASP A 3 42.25 -21.13 -25.50
CA ASP A 3 41.45 -21.75 -24.44
C ASP A 3 41.09 -20.76 -23.29
N ASP A 4 41.98 -19.84 -22.97
CA ASP A 4 41.76 -18.85 -21.93
C ASP A 4 40.69 -17.84 -22.36
N VAL A 5 40.73 -17.38 -23.61
CA VAL A 5 39.69 -16.46 -24.16
C VAL A 5 38.34 -17.15 -24.24
N THR A 6 38.29 -18.43 -24.62
CA THR A 6 37.04 -19.21 -24.64
C THR A 6 36.44 -19.37 -23.26
N ASN A 7 37.26 -19.62 -22.23
CA ASN A 7 36.82 -19.71 -20.85
C ASN A 7 36.28 -18.38 -20.31
N LEU A 8 36.96 -17.26 -20.61
CA LEU A 8 36.50 -15.91 -20.24
C LEU A 8 35.18 -15.54 -20.92
N LEU A 9 35.02 -15.88 -22.19
CA LEU A 9 33.80 -15.68 -22.95
C LEU A 9 32.64 -16.48 -22.34
N GLY A 10 32.89 -17.74 -21.97
CA GLY A 10 31.90 -18.58 -21.28
C GLY A 10 31.50 -18.02 -19.93
N LEU A 11 32.44 -17.51 -19.13
CA LEU A 11 32.17 -16.88 -17.84
C LEU A 11 31.36 -15.60 -18.01
N TYR A 12 31.70 -14.75 -18.99
CA TYR A 12 30.96 -13.52 -19.28
C TYR A 12 29.52 -13.81 -19.70
N ALA A 13 29.31 -14.77 -20.61
CA ALA A 13 27.98 -15.22 -21.03
C ALA A 13 27.16 -15.77 -19.86
N GLY A 14 27.78 -16.62 -19.04
CA GLY A 14 27.17 -17.22 -17.87
C GLY A 14 26.71 -16.16 -16.84
N LEU A 15 27.52 -15.12 -16.64
CA LEU A 15 27.21 -14.02 -15.74
C LEU A 15 26.00 -13.21 -16.26
N ILE A 16 25.95 -12.88 -17.54
CA ILE A 16 24.79 -12.16 -18.12
C ILE A 16 23.51 -13.00 -18.04
N LEU A 17 23.61 -14.31 -18.38
CA LEU A 17 22.47 -15.22 -18.29
C LEU A 17 21.94 -15.33 -16.84
N LEU A 18 22.83 -15.51 -15.87
CA LEU A 18 22.48 -15.59 -14.46
C LEU A 18 21.75 -14.32 -14.01
N ASN A 19 22.24 -13.15 -14.38
CA ASN A 19 21.59 -11.87 -14.03
C ASN A 19 20.23 -11.70 -14.69
N THR A 20 20.08 -12.17 -15.93
CA THR A 20 18.77 -12.20 -16.62
C THR A 20 17.78 -13.08 -15.86
N LEU A 21 18.20 -14.26 -15.41
CA LEU A 21 17.36 -15.18 -14.64
C LEU A 21 16.99 -14.61 -13.25
N ILE A 22 17.97 -14.05 -12.53
CA ILE A 22 17.71 -13.40 -11.22
C ILE A 22 16.74 -12.24 -11.38
N SER A 23 16.92 -11.38 -12.38
CA SER A 23 16.03 -10.25 -12.65
C SER A 23 14.63 -10.70 -13.05
N GLY A 24 14.53 -11.81 -13.79
CA GLY A 24 13.28 -12.48 -14.15
C GLY A 24 12.54 -12.98 -12.90
N PHE A 25 13.25 -13.62 -11.97
CA PHE A 25 12.70 -14.06 -10.70
C PHE A 25 12.25 -12.87 -9.84
N MET A 26 13.06 -11.82 -9.73
CA MET A 26 12.69 -10.60 -8.99
C MET A 26 11.41 -9.97 -9.56
N TRP A 27 11.27 -9.90 -10.88
CA TRP A 27 10.05 -9.38 -11.51
C TRP A 27 8.85 -10.31 -11.32
N TRP A 28 9.05 -11.63 -11.31
CA TRP A 28 7.98 -12.59 -11.02
C TRP A 28 7.50 -12.49 -9.58
N ALA A 29 8.41 -12.37 -8.62
CA ALA A 29 8.11 -12.23 -7.19
C ALA A 29 7.45 -10.88 -6.85
N HIS A 30 7.94 -9.80 -7.47
CA HIS A 30 7.43 -8.45 -7.25
C HIS A 30 7.26 -7.74 -8.59
N ARG A 31 6.03 -7.72 -9.12
CA ARG A 31 5.69 -7.15 -10.44
C ARG A 31 5.83 -5.61 -10.52
N GLY A 32 6.86 -5.05 -9.91
CA GLY A 32 7.17 -3.63 -9.94
C GLY A 32 7.82 -3.20 -11.26
N ILE A 33 7.64 -1.93 -11.59
CA ILE A 33 8.18 -1.33 -12.82
C ILE A 33 9.72 -1.36 -12.82
N MET A 34 10.39 -1.14 -11.69
CA MET A 34 11.86 -1.17 -11.58
C MET A 34 12.41 -2.57 -11.80
N ASN A 35 11.78 -3.61 -11.26
CA ASN A 35 12.19 -5.01 -11.50
C ASN A 35 12.04 -5.38 -12.96
N ARG A 36 11.01 -4.89 -13.65
CA ARG A 36 10.83 -5.06 -15.09
C ARG A 36 11.93 -4.37 -15.89
N ASP A 37 12.27 -3.13 -15.53
CA ASP A 37 13.32 -2.39 -16.25
C ASP A 37 14.70 -3.04 -16.03
N LEU A 38 14.98 -3.59 -14.86
CA LEU A 38 16.18 -4.39 -14.58
C LEU A 38 16.23 -5.67 -15.44
N LEU A 39 15.11 -6.40 -15.55
CA LEU A 39 15.02 -7.58 -16.43
C LEU A 39 15.23 -7.20 -17.89
N VAL A 40 14.60 -6.13 -18.37
CA VAL A 40 14.74 -5.66 -19.77
C VAL A 40 16.19 -5.30 -20.07
N MET A 41 16.88 -4.64 -19.16
CA MET A 41 18.31 -4.29 -19.31
C MET A 41 19.16 -5.56 -19.51
N TRP A 42 19.05 -6.55 -18.62
CA TRP A 42 19.84 -7.78 -18.70
C TRP A 42 19.45 -8.65 -19.90
N ALA A 43 18.16 -8.74 -20.22
CA ALA A 43 17.68 -9.47 -21.40
C ALA A 43 18.21 -8.84 -22.72
N CYS A 44 18.20 -7.52 -22.83
CA CYS A 44 18.78 -6.81 -23.95
C CYS A 44 20.31 -7.04 -24.05
N MET A 45 21.01 -7.07 -22.92
CA MET A 45 22.46 -7.36 -22.89
C MET A 45 22.76 -8.79 -23.34
N LEU A 46 21.95 -9.76 -22.92
CA LEU A 46 22.08 -11.17 -23.38
C LEU A 46 21.82 -11.28 -24.88
N LEU A 47 20.75 -10.66 -25.38
CA LEU A 47 20.44 -10.67 -26.83
C LEU A 47 21.52 -9.98 -27.66
N ALA A 48 22.09 -8.87 -27.18
CA ALA A 48 23.18 -8.17 -27.83
C ALA A 48 24.44 -9.03 -27.87
N PHE A 49 24.77 -9.71 -26.78
CA PHE A 49 25.90 -10.65 -26.75
C PHE A 49 25.74 -11.79 -27.78
N ILE A 50 24.55 -12.39 -27.86
CA ILE A 50 24.24 -13.44 -28.84
C ILE A 50 24.33 -12.88 -30.27
N ALA A 51 23.74 -11.72 -30.54
CA ALA A 51 23.76 -11.10 -31.86
C ALA A 51 25.18 -10.78 -32.34
N GLN A 52 26.01 -10.24 -31.44
CA GLN A 52 27.42 -9.97 -31.73
C GLN A 52 28.19 -11.24 -32.03
N GLY A 53 27.98 -12.30 -31.22
CA GLY A 53 28.62 -13.61 -31.45
C GLY A 53 28.25 -14.24 -32.81
N VAL A 54 26.94 -14.20 -33.15
CA VAL A 54 26.46 -14.72 -34.43
C VAL A 54 27.02 -13.93 -35.60
N MET A 55 26.97 -12.61 -35.59
CA MET A 55 27.43 -11.77 -36.69
C MET A 55 28.96 -11.89 -36.91
N SER A 56 29.74 -11.94 -35.84
CA SER A 56 31.19 -12.14 -35.90
C SER A 56 31.56 -13.56 -36.35
N GLY A 57 30.75 -14.58 -36.02
CA GLY A 57 30.98 -15.96 -36.43
C GLY A 57 30.62 -16.24 -37.90
N VAL A 58 29.58 -15.58 -38.44
CA VAL A 58 29.12 -15.76 -39.82
C VAL A 58 30.04 -15.05 -40.84
N ALA A 59 30.54 -13.87 -40.50
CA ALA A 59 31.36 -13.06 -41.38
C ALA A 59 32.42 -12.27 -40.59
N PRO A 60 33.48 -12.94 -40.11
CA PRO A 60 34.48 -12.31 -39.23
C PRO A 60 35.23 -11.15 -39.89
N ASP A 61 35.43 -11.19 -41.21
CA ASP A 61 36.14 -10.16 -41.96
C ASP A 61 35.22 -9.04 -42.49
N HIS A 62 33.91 -9.13 -42.24
CA HIS A 62 32.95 -8.15 -42.74
C HIS A 62 32.70 -7.03 -41.71
N HIS A 63 33.47 -5.97 -41.83
CA HIS A 63 33.52 -4.85 -40.88
C HIS A 63 32.11 -4.30 -40.51
N LEU A 64 31.24 -4.11 -41.51
CA LEU A 64 29.90 -3.57 -41.27
C LEU A 64 29.01 -4.52 -40.43
N LEU A 65 29.05 -5.84 -40.72
CA LEU A 65 28.26 -6.80 -39.93
C LEU A 65 28.76 -6.89 -38.49
N THR A 66 30.05 -6.84 -38.26
CA THR A 66 30.65 -6.81 -36.93
C THR A 66 30.21 -5.55 -36.14
N VAL A 67 30.19 -4.40 -36.80
CA VAL A 67 29.73 -3.14 -36.19
C VAL A 67 28.21 -3.15 -35.92
N LEU A 68 27.38 -3.72 -36.79
CA LEU A 68 25.96 -3.89 -36.58
C LEU A 68 25.66 -4.78 -35.37
N GLY A 69 26.40 -5.91 -35.23
CA GLY A 69 26.33 -6.79 -34.07
C GLY A 69 26.62 -6.02 -32.76
N PHE A 70 27.72 -5.28 -32.73
CA PHE A 70 28.09 -4.43 -31.59
C PHE A 70 27.01 -3.36 -31.27
N SER A 71 26.41 -2.79 -32.30
CA SER A 71 25.37 -1.73 -32.15
C SER A 71 24.12 -2.21 -31.40
N THR A 72 23.88 -3.52 -31.30
CA THR A 72 22.77 -4.08 -30.53
C THR A 72 22.90 -3.80 -29.01
N LEU A 73 24.11 -3.52 -28.50
CA LEU A 73 24.35 -3.09 -27.13
C LEU A 73 23.62 -1.75 -26.78
N TRP A 74 23.27 -0.96 -27.78
CA TRP A 74 22.44 0.25 -27.56
C TRP A 74 21.15 -0.06 -26.82
N PHE A 75 20.49 -1.19 -27.06
CA PHE A 75 19.27 -1.57 -26.35
C PHE A 75 19.52 -1.83 -24.86
N ALA A 76 20.66 -2.45 -24.52
CA ALA A 76 21.06 -2.64 -23.11
C ALA A 76 21.34 -1.29 -22.43
N ASN A 77 22.06 -0.39 -23.10
CA ASN A 77 22.36 0.95 -22.59
C ASN A 77 21.10 1.84 -22.43
N VAL A 78 20.10 1.69 -23.31
CA VAL A 78 18.77 2.30 -23.14
C VAL A 78 18.04 1.70 -21.96
N GLY A 79 18.06 0.38 -21.80
CA GLY A 79 17.48 -0.29 -20.62
C GLY A 79 18.09 0.21 -19.31
N TYR A 80 19.40 0.38 -19.31
CA TYR A 80 20.14 0.98 -18.21
C TYR A 80 19.74 2.44 -17.94
N ALA A 81 19.69 3.26 -19.00
CA ALA A 81 19.27 4.66 -18.88
C ALA A 81 17.83 4.77 -18.29
N ARG A 82 16.93 3.86 -18.65
CA ARG A 82 15.59 3.78 -18.05
C ARG A 82 15.63 3.50 -16.56
N LEU A 83 16.44 2.55 -16.12
CA LEU A 83 16.58 2.24 -14.70
C LEU A 83 17.09 3.45 -13.92
N VAL A 84 18.15 4.12 -14.42
CA VAL A 84 18.75 5.31 -13.80
C VAL A 84 17.76 6.47 -13.70
N THR A 85 17.09 6.80 -14.80
CA THR A 85 16.15 7.95 -14.83
C THR A 85 14.93 7.72 -13.95
N ARG A 86 14.44 6.48 -13.84
CA ARG A 86 13.36 6.15 -12.90
C ARG A 86 13.75 6.29 -11.44
N LEU A 87 14.95 5.87 -11.07
CA LEU A 87 15.46 6.03 -9.71
C LEU A 87 15.50 7.50 -9.26
N LEU A 88 15.64 8.41 -10.22
CA LEU A 88 15.74 9.86 -9.98
C LEU A 88 14.46 10.63 -10.35
N GLY A 89 13.41 9.96 -10.81
CA GLY A 89 12.17 10.61 -11.28
C GLY A 89 12.36 11.45 -12.55
N LEU A 90 13.34 11.10 -13.39
CA LEU A 90 13.66 11.83 -14.62
C LEU A 90 13.07 11.15 -15.86
N ASP A 91 12.94 11.88 -16.94
CA ASP A 91 12.52 11.33 -18.24
C ASP A 91 13.67 10.61 -18.94
N VAL A 92 13.33 9.48 -19.58
CA VAL A 92 14.28 8.71 -20.37
C VAL A 92 14.61 9.47 -21.65
N PRO A 93 15.89 9.71 -21.97
CA PRO A 93 16.29 10.40 -23.21
C PRO A 93 16.18 9.48 -24.44
N PHE A 94 15.06 8.74 -24.59
CA PHE A 94 14.90 7.72 -25.63
C PHE A 94 14.92 8.30 -27.02
N LYS A 95 14.15 9.39 -27.29
CA LYS A 95 14.07 9.99 -28.63
C LYS A 95 15.41 10.55 -29.09
N SER A 96 16.10 11.29 -28.24
CA SER A 96 17.42 11.85 -28.53
C SER A 96 18.46 10.74 -28.73
N SER A 97 18.45 9.69 -27.88
CA SER A 97 19.33 8.54 -28.03
C SER A 97 19.11 7.79 -29.34
N ALA A 98 17.86 7.58 -29.74
CA ALA A 98 17.52 6.92 -31.01
C ALA A 98 17.99 7.74 -32.22
N VAL A 99 17.80 9.05 -32.20
CA VAL A 99 18.28 9.95 -33.28
C VAL A 99 19.80 9.91 -33.36
N VAL A 100 20.51 10.02 -32.22
CA VAL A 100 21.98 9.95 -32.21
C VAL A 100 22.45 8.60 -32.75
N MET A 101 21.83 7.49 -32.31
CA MET A 101 22.21 6.15 -32.81
C MET A 101 22.01 6.00 -34.31
N LEU A 102 20.88 6.47 -34.85
CA LEU A 102 20.61 6.42 -36.30
C LEU A 102 21.61 7.25 -37.11
N VAL A 103 21.94 8.46 -36.64
CA VAL A 103 22.94 9.31 -37.29
C VAL A 103 24.32 8.65 -37.26
N MET A 104 24.72 8.09 -36.10
CA MET A 104 26.01 7.41 -35.96
C MET A 104 26.12 6.13 -36.82
N LEU A 105 25.02 5.35 -36.91
CA LEU A 105 24.98 4.21 -37.84
C LEU A 105 25.07 4.65 -39.29
N ALA A 106 24.42 5.73 -39.70
CA ALA A 106 24.55 6.26 -41.05
C ALA A 106 26.01 6.70 -41.35
N CYS A 107 26.70 7.30 -40.38
CA CYS A 107 28.13 7.62 -40.51
C CYS A 107 28.98 6.36 -40.63
N SER A 108 28.71 5.30 -39.87
CA SER A 108 29.40 4.01 -39.97
C SER A 108 29.21 3.37 -41.35
N VAL A 109 27.99 3.37 -41.90
CA VAL A 109 27.70 2.89 -43.24
C VAL A 109 28.42 3.71 -44.30
N GLY A 110 28.43 5.06 -44.18
CA GLY A 110 29.18 5.95 -45.08
C GLY A 110 30.68 5.67 -45.06
N ALA A 111 31.28 5.46 -43.90
CA ALA A 111 32.69 5.11 -43.73
C ALA A 111 33.02 3.74 -44.37
N TRP A 112 32.11 2.77 -44.24
CA TRP A 112 32.25 1.45 -44.85
C TRP A 112 32.17 1.52 -46.39
N LEU A 113 31.21 2.28 -46.93
CA LEU A 113 31.09 2.50 -48.37
C LEU A 113 32.29 3.25 -48.97
N ALA A 114 32.95 4.07 -48.15
CA ALA A 114 34.18 4.77 -48.53
C ALA A 114 35.47 3.91 -48.34
N GLU A 115 35.28 2.63 -47.98
CA GLU A 115 36.40 1.65 -47.76
C GLU A 115 37.41 2.13 -46.69
N LEU A 116 36.95 2.86 -45.68
CA LEU A 116 37.79 3.36 -44.58
C LEU A 116 38.18 2.23 -43.62
N PRO A 117 39.28 2.42 -42.83
CA PRO A 117 39.70 1.45 -41.84
C PRO A 117 38.61 1.11 -40.83
N PHE A 118 38.68 -0.11 -40.22
CA PHE A 118 37.73 -0.60 -39.23
C PHE A 118 37.44 0.43 -38.11
N THR A 119 38.47 1.09 -37.60
CA THR A 119 38.32 2.13 -36.58
C THR A 119 37.41 3.26 -37.01
N ALA A 120 37.50 3.71 -38.25
CA ALA A 120 36.64 4.78 -38.80
C ALA A 120 35.18 4.30 -39.01
N VAL A 121 34.98 3.02 -39.31
CA VAL A 121 33.66 2.39 -39.45
C VAL A 121 33.01 2.16 -38.07
N ALA A 122 33.78 1.73 -37.08
CA ALA A 122 33.25 1.32 -35.78
C ALA A 122 33.06 2.49 -34.78
N MET A 123 33.90 3.55 -34.88
CA MET A 123 33.85 4.66 -33.90
C MET A 123 32.52 5.42 -33.83
N PRO A 124 31.86 5.77 -34.94
CA PRO A 124 30.55 6.41 -34.85
C PRO A 124 29.53 5.52 -34.16
N ALA A 125 29.48 4.22 -34.47
CA ALA A 125 28.57 3.29 -33.81
C ALA A 125 28.84 3.18 -32.31
N ALA A 126 30.12 3.13 -31.90
CA ALA A 126 30.47 3.09 -30.47
C ALA A 126 29.97 4.33 -29.70
N ILE A 127 30.11 5.52 -30.30
CA ILE A 127 29.56 6.77 -29.72
C ILE A 127 28.03 6.67 -29.59
N GLY A 128 27.33 6.16 -30.61
CA GLY A 128 25.88 5.95 -30.57
C GLY A 128 25.43 4.99 -29.47
N VAL A 129 26.16 3.88 -29.31
CA VAL A 129 25.90 2.83 -28.32
C VAL A 129 25.99 3.36 -26.90
N VAL A 130 27.02 4.11 -26.54
CA VAL A 130 27.28 4.58 -25.18
C VAL A 130 26.44 5.84 -24.79
N PHE A 131 25.93 6.56 -25.77
CA PHE A 131 25.26 7.84 -25.57
C PHE A 131 24.15 7.79 -24.51
N PRO A 132 23.17 6.83 -24.50
CA PRO A 132 22.11 6.80 -23.52
C PRO A 132 22.63 6.61 -22.08
N ALA A 133 23.65 5.77 -21.91
CA ALA A 133 24.23 5.48 -20.59
C ALA A 133 25.06 6.68 -20.07
N VAL A 134 25.87 7.30 -20.93
CA VAL A 134 26.67 8.49 -20.56
C VAL A 134 25.77 9.66 -20.15
N VAL A 135 24.72 9.93 -20.93
CA VAL A 135 23.81 11.05 -20.63
C VAL A 135 23.06 10.79 -19.32
N SER A 136 22.56 9.56 -19.08
CA SER A 136 21.79 9.25 -17.88
C SER A 136 22.67 9.10 -16.64
N ALA A 137 23.71 8.26 -16.67
CA ALA A 137 24.58 8.02 -15.52
C ALA A 137 25.50 9.23 -15.24
N GLY A 138 26.07 9.84 -16.27
CA GLY A 138 26.90 11.03 -16.15
C GLY A 138 26.10 12.23 -15.65
N GLY A 139 24.90 12.44 -16.18
CA GLY A 139 23.97 13.47 -15.72
C GLY A 139 23.53 13.25 -14.27
N ALA A 140 23.25 12.02 -13.91
CA ALA A 140 22.89 11.65 -12.53
C ALA A 140 24.03 11.93 -11.54
N LEU A 141 25.26 11.53 -11.86
CA LEU A 141 26.42 11.81 -11.02
C LEU A 141 26.73 13.30 -10.90
N TRP A 142 26.55 14.06 -12.00
CA TRP A 142 26.86 15.50 -12.00
C TRP A 142 25.82 16.33 -11.23
N SER A 143 24.53 16.11 -11.48
CA SER A 143 23.46 16.97 -10.96
C SER A 143 22.76 16.42 -9.70
N HIS A 144 22.85 15.11 -9.40
CA HIS A 144 22.12 14.44 -8.32
C HIS A 144 23.04 13.71 -7.33
N TRP A 145 24.33 14.01 -7.30
CA TRP A 145 25.31 13.31 -6.43
C TRP A 145 24.88 13.22 -4.98
N GLY A 146 24.35 14.31 -4.42
CA GLY A 146 23.91 14.38 -3.03
C GLY A 146 22.66 13.53 -2.71
N GLN A 147 21.86 13.18 -3.72
CA GLN A 147 20.64 12.38 -3.57
C GLN A 147 20.91 10.88 -3.76
N LEU A 148 22.03 10.53 -4.40
CA LEU A 148 22.40 9.14 -4.64
C LEU A 148 22.96 8.48 -3.38
N THR A 149 22.50 7.26 -3.10
CA THR A 149 23.08 6.38 -2.10
C THR A 149 24.45 5.89 -2.54
N ILE A 150 25.21 5.27 -1.65
CA ILE A 150 26.52 4.69 -1.97
C ILE A 150 26.36 3.62 -3.05
N THR A 151 25.34 2.76 -2.94
CA THR A 151 25.00 1.72 -3.95
C THR A 151 24.65 2.34 -5.29
N GLY A 152 23.84 3.42 -5.28
CA GLY A 152 23.50 4.18 -6.48
C GLY A 152 24.71 4.79 -7.19
N ARG A 153 25.64 5.41 -6.44
CA ARG A 153 26.89 5.94 -6.99
C ARG A 153 27.76 4.83 -7.57
N ALA A 154 27.90 3.70 -6.87
CA ALA A 154 28.68 2.56 -7.34
C ALA A 154 28.07 1.98 -8.63
N MET A 155 26.76 1.85 -8.73
CA MET A 155 26.06 1.42 -9.94
C MET A 155 26.34 2.39 -11.11
N MET A 156 26.21 3.72 -10.91
CA MET A 156 26.46 4.72 -11.95
C MET A 156 27.92 4.70 -12.41
N MET A 157 28.87 4.57 -11.48
CA MET A 157 30.30 4.46 -11.82
C MET A 157 30.61 3.18 -12.59
N SER A 158 30.00 2.05 -12.22
CA SER A 158 30.14 0.79 -12.96
C SER A 158 29.59 0.90 -14.40
N CYS A 159 28.48 1.64 -14.56
CA CYS A 159 27.94 1.92 -15.88
C CYS A 159 28.87 2.79 -16.72
N LEU A 160 29.43 3.85 -16.17
CA LEU A 160 30.40 4.66 -16.90
C LEU A 160 31.67 3.88 -17.23
N ALA A 161 32.08 2.95 -16.36
CA ALA A 161 33.21 2.08 -16.64
C ALA A 161 32.95 1.15 -17.82
N ILE A 162 31.74 0.55 -17.93
CA ILE A 162 31.41 -0.29 -19.09
C ILE A 162 31.33 0.55 -20.38
N THR A 163 30.80 1.78 -20.31
CA THR A 163 30.74 2.66 -21.48
C THR A 163 32.13 3.10 -21.97
N VAL A 164 33.09 3.30 -21.08
CA VAL A 164 34.49 3.55 -21.45
C VAL A 164 35.09 2.32 -22.14
N HIS A 165 34.78 1.11 -21.61
CA HIS A 165 35.21 -0.14 -22.25
C HIS A 165 34.52 -0.38 -23.60
N GLU A 166 33.27 0.01 -23.80
CA GLU A 166 32.58 -0.06 -25.08
C GLU A 166 33.21 0.91 -26.12
N LEU A 167 33.77 2.04 -25.70
CA LEU A 167 34.46 3.00 -26.57
C LEU A 167 35.85 2.52 -26.99
N ASP A 168 36.47 1.57 -26.35
CA ASP A 168 37.75 0.99 -26.75
C ASP A 168 37.61 -0.02 -27.88
N TYR A 169 36.39 -0.56 -28.12
CA TYR A 169 36.08 -1.56 -29.11
C TYR A 169 36.62 -1.28 -30.52
N PRO A 170 36.51 -0.06 -31.11
CA PRO A 170 37.05 0.28 -32.43
C PRO A 170 38.57 0.10 -32.54
N PHE A 171 39.29 0.23 -31.44
CA PHE A 171 40.75 0.21 -31.42
C PHE A 171 41.32 -1.21 -31.19
N PHE A 172 40.75 -1.98 -30.31
CA PHE A 172 41.33 -3.24 -29.81
C PHE A 172 40.72 -4.49 -30.42
N ARG A 173 39.50 -4.41 -30.98
CA ARG A 173 38.76 -5.58 -31.52
C ARG A 173 39.54 -6.41 -32.56
N HIS A 174 40.44 -5.81 -33.31
CA HIS A 174 41.24 -6.47 -34.35
C HIS A 174 42.63 -6.93 -33.88
N LEU A 175 42.93 -6.77 -32.60
CA LEU A 175 44.21 -7.14 -31.96
C LEU A 175 43.99 -8.32 -31.00
N PRO A 176 44.16 -9.57 -31.42
CA PRO A 176 43.86 -10.76 -30.61
C PRO A 176 44.62 -10.83 -29.28
N GLU A 177 45.74 -10.15 -29.16
CA GLU A 177 46.54 -10.05 -27.94
C GLU A 177 45.82 -9.30 -26.80
N TYR A 178 44.83 -8.46 -27.12
CA TYR A 178 44.04 -7.69 -26.13
C TYR A 178 42.70 -8.33 -25.79
N ASP A 179 42.26 -9.40 -26.50
CA ASP A 179 40.95 -10.04 -26.27
C ASP A 179 40.79 -10.51 -24.82
N ALA A 180 41.78 -11.18 -24.25
CA ALA A 180 41.73 -11.64 -22.85
C ALA A 180 41.63 -10.50 -21.85
N MET A 181 42.31 -9.38 -22.07
CA MET A 181 42.25 -8.19 -21.24
C MET A 181 40.87 -7.55 -21.34
N GLY A 182 40.32 -7.40 -22.55
CA GLY A 182 38.97 -6.82 -22.76
C GLY A 182 37.88 -7.61 -22.05
N PHE A 183 37.85 -8.93 -22.22
CA PHE A 183 36.90 -9.77 -21.50
C PHE A 183 37.07 -9.73 -19.99
N THR A 184 38.32 -9.66 -19.50
CA THR A 184 38.56 -9.53 -18.04
C THR A 184 37.96 -8.22 -17.48
N ILE A 185 38.15 -7.09 -18.18
CA ILE A 185 37.59 -5.80 -17.79
C ILE A 185 36.05 -5.87 -17.82
N ALA A 186 35.48 -6.41 -18.91
CA ALA A 186 34.05 -6.56 -19.06
C ALA A 186 33.44 -7.42 -17.93
N ILE A 187 34.07 -8.53 -17.57
CA ILE A 187 33.62 -9.42 -16.48
C ILE A 187 33.62 -8.67 -15.14
N ILE A 188 34.68 -7.95 -14.82
CA ILE A 188 34.79 -7.19 -13.56
C ILE A 188 33.68 -6.15 -13.48
N VAL A 189 33.45 -5.39 -14.54
CA VAL A 189 32.42 -4.33 -14.53
C VAL A 189 31.02 -4.91 -14.53
N VAL A 190 30.73 -5.95 -15.32
CA VAL A 190 29.43 -6.62 -15.31
C VAL A 190 29.18 -7.31 -13.98
N PHE A 191 30.21 -7.88 -13.33
CA PHE A 191 30.09 -8.41 -11.98
C PHE A 191 29.74 -7.32 -10.96
N ALA A 192 30.36 -6.14 -11.05
CA ALA A 192 29.98 -4.99 -10.22
C ALA A 192 28.52 -4.57 -10.46
N LEU A 193 28.10 -4.46 -11.72
CA LEU A 193 26.69 -4.17 -12.06
C LEU A 193 25.73 -5.25 -11.57
N SER A 194 26.14 -6.52 -11.56
CA SER A 194 25.35 -7.66 -11.05
C SER A 194 25.03 -7.51 -9.55
N ILE A 195 25.90 -6.85 -8.81
CA ILE A 195 25.70 -6.58 -7.37
C ILE A 195 24.92 -5.29 -7.17
N PHE A 196 25.36 -4.20 -7.80
CA PHE A 196 24.84 -2.88 -7.48
C PHE A 196 23.48 -2.60 -8.11
N ALA A 197 23.18 -3.09 -9.32
CA ALA A 197 21.90 -2.79 -9.95
C ALA A 197 20.70 -3.43 -9.22
N PRO A 198 20.70 -4.73 -8.85
CA PRO A 198 19.65 -5.29 -8.00
C PRO A 198 19.59 -4.65 -6.61
N ALA A 199 20.75 -4.33 -6.01
CA ALA A 199 20.79 -3.72 -4.68
C ALA A 199 20.12 -2.34 -4.65
N VAL A 200 20.34 -1.50 -5.65
CA VAL A 200 19.69 -0.18 -5.78
C VAL A 200 18.19 -0.32 -6.00
N VAL A 201 17.76 -1.29 -6.80
CA VAL A 201 16.32 -1.55 -7.00
C VAL A 201 15.67 -2.00 -5.69
N LEU A 202 16.30 -2.92 -4.96
CA LEU A 202 15.80 -3.37 -3.66
C LEU A 202 15.73 -2.23 -2.64
N GLU A 203 16.80 -1.42 -2.57
CA GLU A 203 16.84 -0.24 -1.68
C GLU A 203 15.72 0.76 -2.01
N ALA A 204 15.47 1.03 -3.30
CA ALA A 204 14.39 1.91 -3.73
C ALA A 204 13.00 1.37 -3.35
N ILE A 205 12.77 0.06 -3.53
CA ILE A 205 11.51 -0.60 -3.14
C ILE A 205 11.31 -0.52 -1.63
N THR A 206 12.32 -0.89 -0.86
CA THR A 206 12.26 -0.86 0.61
C THR A 206 11.99 0.56 1.13
N ARG A 207 12.65 1.56 0.55
CA ARG A 207 12.42 2.96 0.91
C ARG A 207 11.00 3.42 0.60
N GLN A 208 10.48 3.05 -0.55
CA GLN A 208 9.08 3.36 -0.92
C GLN A 208 8.09 2.71 0.05
N GLN A 209 8.29 1.43 0.38
CA GLN A 209 7.46 0.72 1.35
C GLN A 209 7.50 1.39 2.74
N ALA A 210 8.69 1.76 3.21
CA ALA A 210 8.84 2.44 4.50
C ALA A 210 8.14 3.82 4.52
N THR A 211 8.19 4.57 3.40
CA THR A 211 7.49 5.86 3.28
C THR A 211 5.97 5.65 3.33
N THR A 212 5.45 4.69 2.55
CA THR A 212 4.01 4.37 2.54
C THR A 212 3.54 3.91 3.91
N ALA A 213 4.30 3.05 4.61
CA ALA A 213 3.96 2.60 5.95
C ALA A 213 3.93 3.77 6.96
N ALA A 214 4.90 4.72 6.86
CA ALA A 214 4.90 5.90 7.71
C ALA A 214 3.70 6.83 7.45
N GLU A 215 3.28 7.00 6.18
CA GLU A 215 2.09 7.77 5.82
C GLU A 215 0.81 7.12 6.36
N MET A 216 0.72 5.78 6.32
CA MET A 216 -0.40 5.03 6.90
C MET A 216 -0.47 5.14 8.42
N ASP A 217 0.69 5.09 9.11
CA ASP A 217 0.74 5.29 10.56
C ASP A 217 0.24 6.69 10.96
N VAL A 218 0.59 7.73 10.19
CA VAL A 218 0.05 9.08 10.41
C VAL A 218 -1.47 9.10 10.22
N ALA A 219 -2.01 8.46 9.17
CA ALA A 219 -3.45 8.38 8.95
C ALA A 219 -4.16 7.67 10.11
N ARG A 220 -3.61 6.55 10.61
CA ARG A 220 -4.08 5.85 11.80
C ARG A 220 -4.11 6.75 13.03
N GLN A 221 -3.04 7.48 13.30
CA GLN A 221 -2.97 8.38 14.46
C GLN A 221 -4.01 9.49 14.38
N ILE A 222 -4.27 10.04 13.19
CA ILE A 222 -5.32 11.03 12.99
C ILE A 222 -6.68 10.42 13.29
N GLN A 223 -6.98 9.23 12.75
CA GLN A 223 -8.23 8.52 12.97
C GLN A 223 -8.51 8.26 14.45
N LEU A 224 -7.54 7.67 15.16
CA LEU A 224 -7.68 7.36 16.59
C LEU A 224 -7.85 8.62 17.46
N ARG A 225 -7.36 9.77 17.02
CA ARG A 225 -7.55 11.05 17.75
C ARG A 225 -8.89 11.72 17.51
N VAL A 226 -9.62 11.29 16.49
CA VAL A 226 -10.99 11.77 16.21
C VAL A 226 -12.03 11.00 17.04
N LEU A 227 -11.68 9.78 17.50
CA LEU A 227 -12.52 9.00 18.38
C LEU A 227 -12.45 9.53 19.83
N PRO A 228 -13.54 9.39 20.63
CA PRO A 228 -13.58 9.90 21.98
C PRO A 228 -12.55 9.23 22.89
N ASP A 229 -11.80 10.04 23.61
CA ASP A 229 -10.85 9.56 24.60
C ASP A 229 -11.53 9.24 25.96
N ALA A 230 -10.76 8.66 26.90
CA ALA A 230 -11.27 8.30 28.21
C ALA A 230 -11.80 9.52 29.01
N ARG A 231 -11.34 10.76 28.70
CA ARG A 231 -11.82 11.98 29.36
C ARG A 231 -13.16 12.38 28.79
N GLU A 232 -13.34 12.27 27.47
CA GLU A 232 -14.61 12.57 26.81
C GLU A 232 -15.69 11.57 27.22
N LEU A 233 -15.34 10.28 27.32
CA LEU A 233 -16.23 9.25 27.88
C LEU A 233 -16.66 9.56 29.32
N ALA A 234 -15.79 10.13 30.15
CA ALA A 234 -16.08 10.51 31.53
C ALA A 234 -16.91 11.80 31.65
N LEU A 235 -17.04 12.61 30.60
CA LEU A 235 -17.82 13.85 30.58
C LEU A 235 -19.29 13.63 30.26
N VAL A 236 -19.69 12.42 29.86
CA VAL A 236 -21.10 12.10 29.61
C VAL A 236 -21.82 11.96 30.92
N ASN A 237 -22.67 12.95 31.22
CA ASN A 237 -23.43 13.01 32.46
C ASN A 237 -24.33 11.76 32.64
N ASP A 238 -24.42 11.26 33.86
CA ASP A 238 -25.27 10.14 34.27
C ASP A 238 -24.89 8.74 33.67
N LEU A 239 -23.75 8.61 32.98
CA LEU A 239 -23.27 7.33 32.41
C LEU A 239 -21.83 7.05 32.81
N GLU A 240 -21.57 5.88 33.40
CA GLU A 240 -20.25 5.27 33.44
C GLU A 240 -20.02 4.56 32.11
N MET A 241 -18.86 4.78 31.44
CA MET A 241 -18.61 4.27 30.10
C MET A 241 -17.20 3.72 29.93
N GLN A 242 -17.07 2.72 29.09
CA GLN A 242 -15.81 2.21 28.57
C GLN A 242 -15.95 1.96 27.07
N GLY A 243 -15.09 2.57 26.27
CA GLY A 243 -14.98 2.31 24.84
C GLY A 243 -13.68 1.61 24.50
N TYR A 244 -13.70 0.81 23.46
CA TYR A 244 -12.51 0.17 22.87
C TYR A 244 -12.63 0.13 21.36
N MET A 245 -11.54 0.41 20.68
CA MET A 245 -11.41 0.24 19.23
C MET A 245 -9.98 -0.17 18.90
N SER A 246 -9.85 -1.21 18.10
CA SER A 246 -8.58 -1.65 17.53
C SER A 246 -8.79 -2.01 16.07
N PRO A 247 -8.18 -1.28 15.14
CA PRO A 247 -8.27 -1.62 13.74
C PRO A 247 -7.47 -2.90 13.44
N ALA A 248 -7.99 -3.72 12.50
CA ALA A 248 -7.32 -4.91 12.00
C ALA A 248 -6.16 -4.57 11.07
N ASP A 249 -6.33 -3.54 10.26
CA ASP A 249 -5.30 -2.97 9.40
C ASP A 249 -4.68 -1.69 10.02
N GLU A 250 -3.87 -0.95 9.25
CA GLU A 250 -3.31 0.32 9.67
C GLU A 250 -4.38 1.38 9.95
N VAL A 251 -5.51 1.37 9.21
CA VAL A 251 -6.64 2.30 9.33
C VAL A 251 -7.93 1.48 9.24
N GLY A 252 -8.87 1.69 10.18
CA GLY A 252 -10.12 0.92 10.27
C GLY A 252 -11.33 1.63 9.67
N GLY A 253 -12.41 0.87 9.43
CA GLY A 253 -13.74 1.35 9.05
C GLY A 253 -14.66 1.66 10.23
N ASP A 254 -14.34 1.06 11.37
CA ASP A 254 -15.14 1.18 12.59
C ASP A 254 -15.21 2.61 13.13
N TYR A 255 -16.36 2.92 13.69
CA TYR A 255 -16.67 4.20 14.29
C TYR A 255 -17.38 4.01 15.62
N TYR A 256 -17.00 4.74 16.64
CA TYR A 256 -17.86 5.03 17.77
C TYR A 256 -17.71 6.48 18.21
N ASP A 257 -18.76 7.05 18.76
CA ASP A 257 -18.72 8.41 19.30
C ASP A 257 -19.64 8.54 20.50
N VAL A 258 -19.29 9.47 21.38
CA VAL A 258 -20.08 9.80 22.56
C VAL A 258 -20.05 11.31 22.74
N CYS A 259 -21.20 11.92 22.72
CA CYS A 259 -21.26 13.37 22.90
C CYS A 259 -22.49 13.80 23.73
N THR A 260 -22.41 15.00 24.27
CA THR A 260 -23.50 15.63 24.96
C THR A 260 -23.93 16.90 24.23
N THR A 261 -25.21 17.02 23.90
CA THR A 261 -25.80 18.20 23.28
C THR A 261 -26.84 18.80 24.25
N GLY A 262 -26.48 19.89 24.89
CA GLY A 262 -27.32 20.46 26.01
C GLY A 262 -27.40 19.47 27.19
N THR A 263 -28.58 18.90 27.43
CA THR A 263 -28.83 17.90 28.48
C THR A 263 -28.97 16.48 27.93
N THR A 264 -28.83 16.30 26.63
CA THR A 264 -29.04 15.03 25.91
C THR A 264 -27.70 14.36 25.68
N SER A 265 -27.59 13.09 25.99
CA SER A 265 -26.39 12.26 25.71
C SER A 265 -26.62 11.34 24.51
N TRP A 266 -25.58 11.22 23.68
CA TRP A 266 -25.56 10.39 22.48
C TRP A 266 -24.48 9.36 22.58
N LEU A 267 -24.81 8.13 22.15
CA LEU A 267 -23.89 7.05 21.91
C LEU A 267 -24.09 6.59 20.48
N LEU A 268 -23.01 6.51 19.73
CA LEU A 268 -23.03 6.10 18.33
C LEU A 268 -21.99 5.00 18.13
N ILE A 269 -22.33 4.01 17.31
CA ILE A 269 -21.39 3.01 16.81
C ILE A 269 -21.80 2.65 15.39
N GLY A 270 -20.83 2.29 14.56
CA GLY A 270 -21.08 1.88 13.19
C GLY A 270 -19.82 1.30 12.56
N ASP A 271 -19.98 0.69 11.41
CA ASP A 271 -18.91 0.12 10.63
C ASP A 271 -19.07 0.42 9.15
N VAL A 272 -17.97 0.77 8.49
CA VAL A 272 -17.92 1.05 7.05
C VAL A 272 -17.49 -0.20 6.31
N THR A 273 -18.27 -0.62 5.32
CA THR A 273 -17.99 -1.81 4.49
C THR A 273 -16.57 -1.83 3.94
N GLY A 274 -15.84 -2.93 4.22
CA GLY A 274 -14.44 -3.13 3.84
C GLY A 274 -13.47 -2.48 4.81
N HIS A 275 -12.19 -2.64 4.59
CA HIS A 275 -11.13 -2.22 5.50
C HIS A 275 -10.09 -1.32 4.82
N GLY A 276 -9.18 -0.76 5.61
CA GLY A 276 -8.06 0.05 5.15
C GLY A 276 -8.39 1.53 4.97
N LEU A 277 -7.48 2.27 4.32
CA LEU A 277 -7.51 3.73 4.24
C LEU A 277 -8.83 4.31 3.73
N SER A 278 -9.44 3.67 2.72
CA SER A 278 -10.66 4.21 2.11
C SER A 278 -11.87 4.09 3.05
N SER A 279 -12.02 2.99 3.81
CA SER A 279 -13.08 2.85 4.82
C SER A 279 -12.88 3.85 5.96
N GLY A 280 -11.63 4.04 6.43
CA GLY A 280 -11.32 5.05 7.43
C GLY A 280 -11.62 6.49 7.00
N LEU A 281 -11.43 6.83 5.72
CA LEU A 281 -11.82 8.14 5.19
C LEU A 281 -13.35 8.32 5.18
N VAL A 282 -14.12 7.28 4.83
CA VAL A 282 -15.59 7.31 4.92
C VAL A 282 -16.04 7.45 6.37
N MET A 283 -15.43 6.71 7.30
CA MET A 283 -15.69 6.85 8.73
C MET A 283 -15.47 8.29 9.23
N MET A 284 -14.34 8.91 8.88
CA MET A 284 -14.07 10.31 9.26
C MET A 284 -15.06 11.29 8.63
N MET A 285 -15.53 11.04 7.40
CA MET A 285 -16.61 11.82 6.80
C MET A 285 -17.92 11.67 7.60
N ALA A 286 -18.28 10.44 7.96
CA ALA A 286 -19.47 10.16 8.77
C ALA A 286 -19.41 10.86 10.13
N GLN A 287 -18.29 10.71 10.84
CA GLN A 287 -18.05 11.39 12.13
C GLN A 287 -18.23 12.91 12.00
N SER A 288 -17.59 13.53 11.02
CA SER A 288 -17.66 14.98 10.83
C SER A 288 -19.08 15.46 10.49
N VAL A 289 -19.83 14.69 9.70
CA VAL A 289 -21.23 15.00 9.36
C VAL A 289 -22.11 14.88 10.60
N ILE A 290 -22.02 13.77 11.32
CA ILE A 290 -22.82 13.50 12.52
C ILE A 290 -22.52 14.54 13.60
N ALA A 291 -21.26 14.81 13.90
CA ALA A 291 -20.85 15.81 14.87
C ALA A 291 -21.37 17.21 14.51
N SER A 292 -21.31 17.60 13.23
CA SER A 292 -21.84 18.89 12.76
C SER A 292 -23.34 19.00 12.93
N ILE A 293 -24.10 17.94 12.66
CA ILE A 293 -25.55 17.91 12.83
C ILE A 293 -25.89 18.04 14.33
N LEU A 294 -25.26 17.24 15.19
CA LEU A 294 -25.51 17.22 16.62
C LEU A 294 -25.14 18.54 17.30
N GLN A 295 -24.07 19.20 16.87
CA GLN A 295 -23.68 20.51 17.41
C GLN A 295 -24.63 21.64 17.00
N THR A 296 -25.32 21.53 15.88
CA THR A 296 -26.22 22.56 15.35
C THR A 296 -27.68 22.31 15.67
N ARG A 297 -28.07 21.07 15.98
CA ARG A 297 -29.45 20.61 16.18
C ARG A 297 -29.54 19.81 17.49
N SER A 298 -29.66 20.50 18.61
CA SER A 298 -29.73 19.87 19.94
C SER A 298 -31.06 19.12 20.21
N ASP A 299 -32.10 19.40 19.46
CA ASP A 299 -33.45 18.83 19.57
C ASP A 299 -33.70 17.64 18.60
N ILE A 300 -32.70 17.26 17.81
CA ILE A 300 -32.84 16.22 16.79
C ILE A 300 -33.11 14.84 17.40
N GLY A 301 -33.93 14.02 16.71
CA GLY A 301 -34.14 12.61 17.03
C GLY A 301 -33.14 11.70 16.29
N PRO A 302 -32.96 10.43 16.74
CA PRO A 302 -32.08 9.47 16.09
C PRO A 302 -32.45 9.20 14.64
N ALA A 303 -33.73 9.07 14.30
CA ALA A 303 -34.20 8.86 12.93
C ALA A 303 -33.88 10.03 12.00
N GLU A 304 -34.08 11.26 12.48
CA GLU A 304 -33.74 12.44 11.68
C GLU A 304 -32.23 12.59 11.53
N LEU A 305 -31.43 12.27 12.55
CA LEU A 305 -29.97 12.27 12.48
C LEU A 305 -29.47 11.31 11.41
N THR A 306 -29.93 10.06 11.44
CA THR A 306 -29.52 9.03 10.46
C THR A 306 -29.97 9.39 9.04
N PHE A 307 -31.17 9.94 8.87
CA PHE A 307 -31.63 10.45 7.59
C PHE A 307 -30.75 11.55 7.02
N LEU A 308 -30.44 12.58 7.83
CA LEU A 308 -29.61 13.70 7.37
C LEU A 308 -28.16 13.25 7.09
N ALA A 309 -27.61 12.39 7.94
CA ALA A 309 -26.27 11.83 7.73
C ALA A 309 -26.22 11.02 6.42
N ASN A 310 -27.22 10.17 6.17
CA ASN A 310 -27.32 9.43 4.91
C ASN A 310 -27.29 10.33 3.68
N LYS A 311 -28.10 11.38 3.65
CA LYS A 311 -28.15 12.32 2.52
C LYS A 311 -26.80 12.94 2.19
N VAL A 312 -26.03 13.32 3.20
CA VAL A 312 -24.72 13.95 3.00
C VAL A 312 -23.69 12.91 2.58
N LEU A 313 -23.68 11.74 3.24
CA LEU A 313 -22.75 10.65 2.92
C LEU A 313 -22.97 10.12 1.51
N PHE A 314 -24.20 9.79 1.14
CA PHE A 314 -24.54 9.34 -0.21
C PHE A 314 -24.05 10.30 -1.29
N ARG A 315 -24.30 11.61 -1.10
CA ARG A 315 -23.85 12.64 -2.04
C ARG A 315 -22.32 12.68 -2.18
N ASN A 316 -21.61 12.52 -1.07
CA ASN A 316 -20.14 12.58 -1.07
C ASN A 316 -19.55 11.31 -1.70
N LEU A 317 -20.04 10.13 -1.34
CA LEU A 317 -19.61 8.85 -1.88
C LEU A 317 -19.89 8.73 -3.37
N SER A 318 -21.09 9.16 -3.83
CA SER A 318 -21.44 9.22 -5.26
C SER A 318 -20.47 10.10 -6.07
N ARG A 319 -19.99 11.22 -5.50
CA ARG A 319 -19.00 12.08 -6.17
C ARG A 319 -17.60 11.45 -6.25
N LEU A 320 -17.26 10.65 -5.26
CA LEU A 320 -15.98 9.92 -5.23
C LEU A 320 -16.02 8.67 -6.12
N GLY A 321 -17.21 8.24 -6.56
CA GLY A 321 -17.42 6.96 -7.26
C GLY A 321 -17.16 5.77 -6.34
N ASP A 322 -17.27 5.97 -5.02
CA ASP A 322 -17.11 4.93 -4.00
C ASP A 322 -18.48 4.31 -3.68
N MET A 323 -18.53 2.99 -3.65
CA MET A 323 -19.75 2.20 -3.39
C MET A 323 -19.84 1.72 -1.93
N ARG A 324 -19.00 2.22 -1.03
CA ARG A 324 -19.05 1.85 0.37
C ARG A 324 -20.30 2.38 1.04
N SER A 325 -20.71 1.65 2.06
CA SER A 325 -21.80 2.04 2.96
C SER A 325 -21.35 1.89 4.40
N MET A 326 -22.13 2.41 5.32
CA MET A 326 -21.84 2.37 6.77
C MET A 326 -23.06 1.87 7.53
N THR A 327 -22.90 0.78 8.28
CA THR A 327 -23.87 0.43 9.30
C THR A 327 -23.78 1.43 10.45
N ILE A 328 -24.87 1.73 11.13
CA ILE A 328 -24.88 2.63 12.29
C ILE A 328 -26.02 2.33 13.23
N VAL A 329 -25.78 2.53 14.53
CA VAL A 329 -26.80 2.82 15.51
C VAL A 329 -26.53 4.18 16.15
N ALA A 330 -27.50 5.06 16.09
CA ALA A 330 -27.52 6.32 16.83
C ALA A 330 -28.48 6.20 18.02
N LEU A 331 -27.95 6.22 19.21
CA LEU A 331 -28.70 6.06 20.46
C LEU A 331 -28.65 7.36 21.25
N ARG A 332 -29.83 7.86 21.62
CA ARG A 332 -30.03 9.07 22.40
C ARG A 332 -30.63 8.73 23.75
N LYS A 333 -30.04 9.24 24.84
CA LYS A 333 -30.62 9.21 26.19
C LYS A 333 -31.49 10.42 26.36
N ASP A 334 -32.80 10.22 26.70
CA ASP A 334 -33.71 11.30 26.91
C ASP A 334 -33.42 12.00 28.26
N PRO A 335 -33.36 13.35 28.30
CA PRO A 335 -32.99 14.10 29.50
C PRO A 335 -33.88 13.80 30.68
N GLY A 336 -33.30 13.59 31.86
CA GLY A 336 -34.02 13.37 33.10
C GLY A 336 -34.82 12.06 33.20
N THR A 337 -34.64 11.15 32.26
CA THR A 337 -35.32 9.85 32.20
C THR A 337 -34.30 8.70 32.13
N GLN A 338 -34.81 7.47 32.30
CA GLN A 338 -34.04 6.23 32.01
C GLN A 338 -34.33 5.69 30.62
N ARG A 339 -34.99 6.48 29.77
CA ARG A 339 -35.36 6.10 28.43
C ARG A 339 -34.27 6.42 27.44
N TYR A 340 -33.99 5.44 26.57
CA TYR A 340 -33.08 5.51 25.45
C TYR A 340 -33.87 5.32 24.17
N THR A 341 -33.69 6.21 23.21
CA THR A 341 -34.32 6.15 21.89
C THR A 341 -33.22 5.93 20.86
N TYR A 342 -33.39 5.00 19.92
CA TYR A 342 -32.37 4.67 18.90
C TYR A 342 -32.99 4.51 17.51
N SER A 343 -32.13 4.70 16.51
CA SER A 343 -32.40 4.45 15.09
C SER A 343 -31.11 4.01 14.41
N GLY A 344 -31.22 3.18 13.41
CA GLY A 344 -30.07 2.72 12.62
C GLY A 344 -30.36 1.45 11.84
N ASN A 345 -29.30 0.98 11.16
CA ASN A 345 -29.15 -0.35 10.62
C ASN A 345 -27.78 -0.85 11.05
N HIS A 346 -27.72 -1.82 11.94
CA HIS A 346 -26.49 -2.32 12.56
C HIS A 346 -26.78 -3.69 13.18
N ASP A 347 -25.78 -4.31 13.82
CA ASP A 347 -26.00 -5.47 14.66
C ASP A 347 -26.91 -5.11 15.86
N HIS A 348 -26.93 -5.90 16.88
CA HIS A 348 -27.82 -5.75 18.02
C HIS A 348 -27.26 -4.75 19.04
N VAL A 349 -28.18 -4.07 19.74
CA VAL A 349 -27.91 -3.43 21.02
C VAL A 349 -28.15 -4.47 22.14
N TYR A 350 -27.12 -4.79 22.89
CA TYR A 350 -27.21 -5.78 23.99
C TYR A 350 -27.48 -5.10 25.32
N VAL A 351 -28.49 -5.54 26.03
CA VAL A 351 -28.87 -5.00 27.33
C VAL A 351 -28.90 -6.11 28.39
N TYR A 352 -27.96 -6.06 29.32
CA TYR A 352 -28.00 -6.92 30.49
C TYR A 352 -28.93 -6.32 31.55
N ARG A 353 -29.93 -7.08 32.01
CA ARG A 353 -30.88 -6.73 33.03
C ARG A 353 -30.39 -7.23 34.40
N SER A 354 -29.98 -6.31 35.27
CA SER A 354 -29.42 -6.67 36.58
C SER A 354 -30.44 -7.40 37.49
N GLY A 355 -31.74 -7.13 37.32
CA GLY A 355 -32.82 -7.76 38.11
C GLY A 355 -33.08 -9.23 37.77
N THR A 356 -33.03 -9.62 36.48
CA THR A 356 -33.27 -10.98 36.00
C THR A 356 -31.99 -11.72 35.69
N ARG A 357 -30.85 -11.01 35.49
CA ARG A 357 -29.56 -11.49 35.00
C ARG A 357 -29.63 -12.07 33.58
N GLU A 358 -30.53 -11.57 32.79
CA GLU A 358 -30.72 -11.95 31.39
C GLU A 358 -30.17 -10.87 30.47
N VAL A 359 -29.80 -11.24 29.26
CA VAL A 359 -29.34 -10.34 28.21
C VAL A 359 -30.37 -10.30 27.10
N GLU A 360 -30.94 -9.13 26.87
CA GLU A 360 -31.78 -8.83 25.75
C GLU A 360 -30.91 -8.36 24.56
N ALA A 361 -31.17 -8.86 23.35
CA ALA A 361 -30.59 -8.35 22.11
C ALA A 361 -31.67 -7.58 21.36
N LEU A 362 -31.54 -6.27 21.29
CA LEU A 362 -32.46 -5.38 20.59
C LEU A 362 -32.01 -5.22 19.14
N LEU A 363 -32.88 -5.56 18.20
CA LEU A 363 -32.60 -5.47 16.78
C LEU A 363 -32.48 -4.01 16.33
N VAL A 364 -31.50 -3.69 15.49
CA VAL A 364 -31.28 -2.36 14.92
C VAL A 364 -31.55 -2.40 13.41
N ASP A 365 -32.81 -2.23 13.03
CA ASP A 365 -33.30 -2.28 11.64
C ASP A 365 -34.29 -1.14 11.32
N GLN A 366 -34.14 0.00 12.02
CA GLN A 366 -35.07 1.14 11.94
C GLN A 366 -34.83 2.01 10.70
N VAL A 367 -33.71 1.81 10.00
CA VAL A 367 -33.36 2.50 8.76
C VAL A 367 -33.39 1.49 7.62
N PRO A 368 -33.91 1.83 6.44
CA PRO A 368 -34.14 0.87 5.35
C PRO A 368 -32.87 0.30 4.73
N HIS A 369 -31.73 0.90 4.97
CA HIS A 369 -30.42 0.51 4.42
C HIS A 369 -29.27 1.18 5.19
N ASP A 370 -28.04 0.75 4.93
CA ASP A 370 -26.82 1.37 5.44
C ASP A 370 -26.66 2.81 4.95
N LEU A 371 -26.04 3.66 5.74
CA LEU A 371 -25.77 5.04 5.38
C LEU A 371 -24.84 5.12 4.16
N GLY A 372 -25.16 6.00 3.25
CA GLY A 372 -24.38 6.22 2.03
C GLY A 372 -24.70 5.27 0.86
N PHE A 373 -25.52 4.27 1.06
CA PHE A 373 -25.84 3.28 0.02
C PHE A 373 -26.91 3.79 -0.98
N LEU A 374 -28.04 4.32 -0.50
CA LEU A 374 -29.14 4.83 -1.30
C LEU A 374 -29.67 6.16 -0.76
N ASP A 375 -30.27 7.00 -1.61
CA ASP A 375 -30.90 8.30 -1.24
C ASP A 375 -32.36 8.37 -1.69
N GLU A 376 -32.99 7.24 -1.97
CA GLU A 376 -34.33 7.19 -2.56
C GLU A 376 -35.45 7.22 -1.49
N PHE A 377 -35.13 6.89 -0.24
CA PHE A 377 -36.10 6.76 0.82
C PHE A 377 -36.42 8.13 1.48
N PRO A 378 -37.73 8.45 1.66
CA PRO A 378 -38.13 9.64 2.40
C PRO A 378 -37.85 9.49 3.90
N GLN A 379 -37.80 10.61 4.62
CA GLN A 379 -37.59 10.62 6.08
C GLN A 379 -38.60 9.76 6.85
N SER A 380 -39.82 9.59 6.34
CA SER A 380 -40.87 8.79 6.97
C SER A 380 -40.55 7.27 7.04
N GLU A 381 -39.58 6.80 6.29
CA GLU A 381 -39.10 5.39 6.33
C GLU A 381 -38.06 5.16 7.43
N TYR A 382 -37.57 6.23 8.07
CA TYR A 382 -36.63 6.16 9.16
C TYR A 382 -37.42 6.15 10.48
N ALA A 383 -37.39 5.03 11.17
CA ALA A 383 -38.13 4.83 12.42
C ALA A 383 -37.23 4.96 13.67
N GLU A 384 -37.86 5.01 14.82
CA GLU A 384 -37.21 5.00 16.13
C GLU A 384 -37.81 3.91 17.00
N CYS A 385 -36.93 3.21 17.73
CA CYS A 385 -37.31 2.34 18.83
C CYS A 385 -36.79 2.91 20.17
N SER A 386 -37.36 2.46 21.29
CA SER A 386 -36.92 2.91 22.60
C SER A 386 -36.97 1.77 23.62
N PHE A 387 -36.07 1.87 24.61
CA PHE A 387 -36.03 0.99 25.78
C PHE A 387 -35.63 1.79 27.02
N GLU A 388 -35.75 1.18 28.19
CA GLU A 388 -35.32 1.78 29.44
C GLU A 388 -34.18 0.97 30.06
N LEU A 389 -33.22 1.67 30.71
CA LEU A 389 -32.16 1.06 31.50
C LEU A 389 -32.40 1.34 32.98
N GLY A 390 -32.44 0.30 33.79
CA GLY A 390 -32.39 0.42 35.24
C GLY A 390 -31.00 0.85 35.76
N PRO A 391 -30.91 1.30 37.00
CA PRO A 391 -29.66 1.91 37.54
C PRO A 391 -28.44 1.01 37.57
N ARG A 392 -28.58 -0.29 37.40
CA ARG A 392 -27.48 -1.27 37.35
C ARG A 392 -27.46 -2.13 36.08
N ASP A 393 -28.38 -1.84 35.15
CA ASP A 393 -28.36 -2.50 33.85
C ASP A 393 -27.11 -2.10 33.07
N LEU A 394 -26.65 -2.99 32.18
CA LEU A 394 -25.48 -2.76 31.35
C LEU A 394 -25.92 -2.72 29.90
N LEU A 395 -25.46 -1.71 29.17
CA LEU A 395 -25.58 -1.58 27.74
C LEU A 395 -24.24 -1.97 27.09
N LEU A 396 -24.30 -2.77 26.03
CA LEU A 396 -23.16 -3.03 25.14
C LEU A 396 -23.57 -2.79 23.70
N LEU A 397 -22.81 -1.96 23.02
CA LEU A 397 -22.79 -1.79 21.58
C LEU A 397 -21.50 -2.40 21.04
N ALA A 398 -21.55 -3.17 19.97
CA ALA A 398 -20.37 -3.79 19.38
C ALA A 398 -20.53 -3.87 17.86
N THR A 399 -19.40 -3.77 17.12
CA THR A 399 -19.36 -4.07 15.70
C THR A 399 -19.23 -5.58 15.48
N ASP A 400 -19.41 -6.02 14.25
CA ASP A 400 -19.36 -7.44 13.88
C ASP A 400 -17.95 -8.04 14.06
N GLY A 401 -16.88 -7.24 14.03
CA GLY A 401 -15.54 -7.71 14.38
C GLY A 401 -15.42 -8.30 15.79
N VAL A 402 -16.37 -8.03 16.70
CA VAL A 402 -16.48 -8.73 17.99
C VAL A 402 -17.19 -10.08 17.83
N THR A 403 -18.35 -10.11 17.19
CA THR A 403 -19.21 -11.32 17.09
C THR A 403 -18.73 -12.26 15.99
N GLU A 404 -18.13 -11.73 14.91
CA GLU A 404 -17.59 -12.51 13.80
C GLU A 404 -16.09 -12.83 13.94
N ALA A 405 -15.45 -12.47 15.07
CA ALA A 405 -14.07 -12.81 15.34
C ALA A 405 -13.80 -14.31 15.12
N ALA A 406 -12.88 -14.63 14.18
CA ALA A 406 -12.65 -15.99 13.71
C ALA A 406 -11.81 -16.80 14.70
N LYS A 407 -12.22 -18.04 15.00
CA LYS A 407 -11.46 -18.93 15.89
C LYS A 407 -10.09 -19.27 15.31
N ASP A 408 -9.03 -19.04 16.09
CA ASP A 408 -7.64 -19.26 15.68
C ASP A 408 -7.30 -18.59 14.34
N GLY A 409 -7.98 -17.47 14.01
CA GLY A 409 -7.88 -16.78 12.73
C GLY A 409 -8.54 -17.50 11.54
N HIS A 410 -9.41 -18.48 11.76
CA HIS A 410 -10.03 -19.27 10.70
C HIS A 410 -11.55 -19.35 10.83
N TYR A 411 -12.31 -18.69 9.96
CA TYR A 411 -13.79 -18.74 9.92
C TYR A 411 -14.36 -20.16 9.84
N SER A 412 -13.64 -21.09 9.19
CA SER A 412 -14.06 -22.50 9.10
C SER A 412 -14.10 -23.23 10.45
N GLN A 413 -13.47 -22.70 11.49
CA GLN A 413 -13.45 -23.24 12.85
C GLN A 413 -14.53 -22.63 13.76
N GLY A 414 -15.25 -21.62 13.27
CA GLY A 414 -16.32 -20.91 13.97
C GLY A 414 -15.96 -19.45 14.29
N MET A 415 -16.96 -18.71 14.75
CA MET A 415 -16.88 -17.31 15.17
C MET A 415 -17.12 -17.19 16.68
N PHE A 416 -16.72 -16.04 17.27
CA PHE A 416 -16.96 -15.76 18.69
C PHE A 416 -18.44 -15.80 19.04
N ASP A 417 -19.27 -15.28 18.17
CA ASP A 417 -20.72 -15.23 18.12
C ASP A 417 -21.43 -14.45 19.25
N ALA A 418 -22.69 -14.08 19.00
CA ALA A 418 -23.52 -13.33 19.94
C ALA A 418 -23.82 -14.11 21.24
N GLU A 419 -23.85 -15.44 21.20
CA GLU A 419 -24.17 -16.26 22.38
C GLU A 419 -23.04 -16.28 23.40
N ARG A 420 -21.78 -16.26 22.94
CA ARG A 420 -20.62 -16.07 23.84
C ARG A 420 -20.60 -14.71 24.46
N LEU A 421 -20.93 -13.66 23.67
CA LEU A 421 -21.04 -12.29 24.17
C LEU A 421 -22.10 -12.16 25.24
N LYS A 422 -23.31 -12.71 25.00
CA LYS A 422 -24.40 -12.76 25.99
C LYS A 422 -24.00 -13.53 27.26
N SER A 423 -23.31 -14.68 27.10
CA SER A 423 -22.84 -15.48 28.22
C SER A 423 -21.85 -14.69 29.07
N LEU A 424 -20.91 -13.98 28.46
CA LEU A 424 -19.97 -13.10 29.17
C LEU A 424 -20.72 -12.00 29.94
N MET A 425 -21.68 -11.32 29.30
CA MET A 425 -22.48 -10.27 29.94
C MET A 425 -23.31 -10.82 31.12
N THR A 426 -23.86 -12.05 30.99
CA THR A 426 -24.62 -12.70 32.07
C THR A 426 -23.74 -12.94 33.29
N VAL A 427 -22.50 -13.39 33.08
CA VAL A 427 -21.56 -13.69 34.18
C VAL A 427 -20.95 -12.43 34.79
N MET A 428 -20.63 -11.44 33.96
CA MET A 428 -19.85 -10.26 34.33
C MET A 428 -20.68 -9.00 34.53
N GLY A 429 -21.95 -9.00 34.17
CA GLY A 429 -22.78 -7.80 34.06
C GLY A 429 -22.89 -6.93 35.34
N ASP A 430 -22.71 -7.51 36.52
CA ASP A 430 -22.67 -6.78 37.79
C ASP A 430 -21.26 -6.25 38.18
N ARG A 431 -20.21 -6.57 37.39
CA ARG A 431 -18.83 -6.16 37.65
C ARG A 431 -18.57 -4.72 37.19
N PRO A 432 -17.48 -4.06 37.65
CA PRO A 432 -17.00 -2.79 37.08
C PRO A 432 -16.82 -2.88 35.58
N LEU A 433 -17.12 -1.80 34.84
CA LEU A 433 -17.03 -1.82 33.37
C LEU A 433 -15.61 -2.12 32.86
N ILE A 434 -14.60 -1.69 33.60
CA ILE A 434 -13.19 -1.98 33.27
C ILE A 434 -12.90 -3.49 33.29
N ASP A 435 -13.46 -4.21 34.29
CA ASP A 435 -13.26 -5.66 34.42
C ASP A 435 -13.99 -6.41 33.29
N ILE A 436 -15.16 -5.91 32.87
CA ILE A 436 -15.94 -6.47 31.76
C ILE A 436 -15.18 -6.27 30.45
N ARG A 437 -14.67 -5.05 30.20
CA ARG A 437 -13.84 -4.73 29.03
C ARG A 437 -12.63 -5.64 28.95
N ASP A 438 -11.84 -5.71 30.01
CA ASP A 438 -10.59 -6.47 30.03
C ASP A 438 -10.84 -7.98 29.87
N ARG A 439 -11.97 -8.46 30.43
CA ARG A 439 -12.38 -9.87 30.24
C ARG A 439 -12.81 -10.14 28.79
N LEU A 440 -13.60 -9.26 28.17
CA LEU A 440 -14.00 -9.43 26.76
C LEU A 440 -12.78 -9.44 25.84
N LEU A 441 -11.83 -8.54 26.05
CA LEU A 441 -10.59 -8.50 25.28
C LEU A 441 -9.75 -9.78 25.45
N SER A 442 -9.62 -10.26 26.69
CA SER A 442 -8.89 -11.48 26.97
C SER A 442 -9.55 -12.73 26.34
N ASP A 443 -10.89 -12.80 26.38
CA ASP A 443 -11.65 -13.91 25.78
C ASP A 443 -11.55 -13.87 24.24
N LEU A 444 -11.59 -12.68 23.62
CA LEU A 444 -11.38 -12.50 22.18
C LEU A 444 -9.96 -12.88 21.76
N GLU A 445 -8.94 -12.40 22.47
CA GLU A 445 -7.54 -12.72 22.16
C GLU A 445 -7.25 -14.21 22.27
N ALA A 446 -7.78 -14.85 23.32
CA ALA A 446 -7.65 -16.30 23.51
C ALA A 446 -8.40 -17.10 22.42
N PHE A 447 -9.54 -16.60 21.94
CA PHE A 447 -10.34 -17.26 20.92
C PHE A 447 -9.75 -17.14 19.52
N THR A 448 -9.23 -15.96 19.17
CA THR A 448 -8.66 -15.63 17.85
C THR A 448 -7.18 -16.00 17.73
N ALA A 449 -6.53 -16.40 18.83
CA ALA A 449 -5.07 -16.52 18.93
C ALA A 449 -4.33 -15.22 18.53
N GLY A 450 -4.96 -14.07 18.75
CA GLY A 450 -4.42 -12.74 18.40
C GLY A 450 -4.50 -12.36 16.92
N VAL A 451 -5.22 -13.15 16.11
CA VAL A 451 -5.43 -12.85 14.67
C VAL A 451 -6.82 -12.28 14.45
N TYR A 452 -6.87 -11.04 14.01
CA TYR A 452 -8.12 -10.33 13.68
C TYR A 452 -8.17 -10.04 12.19
N HIS A 453 -9.34 -10.23 11.59
CA HIS A 453 -9.61 -9.97 10.16
C HIS A 453 -10.47 -8.74 9.94
N ASP A 454 -11.07 -8.24 11.02
CA ASP A 454 -11.87 -7.03 11.02
C ASP A 454 -11.59 -6.20 12.25
N ASP A 455 -11.98 -4.93 12.21
CA ASP A 455 -11.82 -3.97 13.30
C ASP A 455 -12.64 -4.43 14.52
N VAL A 456 -12.10 -4.31 15.70
CA VAL A 456 -12.79 -4.67 16.95
C VAL A 456 -13.20 -3.43 17.70
N THR A 457 -14.49 -3.14 17.72
CA THR A 457 -15.01 -1.96 18.41
C THR A 457 -16.20 -2.30 19.28
N PHE A 458 -16.19 -1.78 20.50
CA PHE A 458 -17.36 -1.86 21.39
C PHE A 458 -17.40 -0.71 22.41
N VAL A 459 -18.62 -0.42 22.89
CA VAL A 459 -18.89 0.56 23.93
C VAL A 459 -19.74 -0.09 25.01
N LEU A 460 -19.26 -0.03 26.24
CA LEU A 460 -19.98 -0.42 27.46
C LEU A 460 -20.50 0.84 28.14
N ALA A 461 -21.75 0.84 28.55
CA ALA A 461 -22.32 1.94 29.29
C ALA A 461 -23.23 1.43 30.41
N ARG A 462 -23.24 2.15 31.56
CA ARG A 462 -24.09 1.88 32.70
C ARG A 462 -24.63 3.19 33.27
N PRO A 463 -25.94 3.32 33.57
CA PRO A 463 -26.44 4.48 34.23
C PRO A 463 -25.77 4.67 35.60
N MET A 464 -25.21 5.86 35.87
CA MET A 464 -24.76 6.19 37.20
C MET A 464 -26.00 6.33 38.08
N GLY A 465 -26.06 5.61 39.20
CA GLY A 465 -27.15 5.76 40.18
C GLY A 465 -27.22 7.22 40.62
N ALA A 466 -28.44 7.76 40.71
CA ALA A 466 -28.61 9.08 41.28
C ALA A 466 -27.87 9.10 42.63
N THR A 467 -26.83 9.93 42.73
CA THR A 467 -26.21 10.24 44.03
C THR A 467 -27.31 10.79 44.91
N ALA A 468 -27.71 10.01 45.93
CA ALA A 468 -28.74 10.36 46.89
C ALA A 468 -28.32 11.58 47.71
#